data_e48214273f5765e0e11d7244c4d8c5bd
#
_entry.id   e48214273f5765e0e11d7244c4d8c5bd
#
_cell.length_a   1.000
_cell.length_b   1.000
_cell.length_c   1.000
_cell.angle_alpha   90.00
_cell.angle_beta   90.00
_cell.angle_gamma   90.00
#
_symmetry.space_group_name_H-M   'P 1'
#
loop_
_entity.id
_entity.type
_entity.pdbx_description
1 polymer ?
#
loop_
_entity_poly.entity_id
_entity_poly.type
_entity_poly.pdbx_seq_one_letter_code
_entity_poly.pdbx_strand_id
1 'polypeptide(L)'
;MKKQILFLICLLACAGFGFSQEKNLRESFVLNVAINEEQYYAAELNESPYVLPENTVQVYPGEELYIEADVENDVLVNLKNVGEIKNPEKTLIIKFSQICDGRKHQAMMLSVFNPFEKDLEYSAIIYLLMYGRWVESDVIDIKTESTGYETWRDIICTIALNGWKLK
;
A
#
# COMPACT_ATOMS: atom_id res chain seq x y z
N MET A 1 -55.47 28.02 -40.12
CA MET A 1 -54.86 28.20 -38.80
C MET A 1 -54.06 26.96 -38.48
N LYS A 2 -52.75 26.94 -38.71
CA LYS A 2 -51.85 25.82 -38.41
C LYS A 2 -51.09 26.13 -37.10
N LYS A 3 -51.36 25.33 -36.07
CA LYS A 3 -50.63 25.38 -34.80
C LYS A 3 -49.28 24.68 -34.97
N GLN A 4 -48.17 25.41 -34.89
CA GLN A 4 -46.85 24.84 -34.79
C GLN A 4 -46.59 24.48 -33.33
N ILE A 5 -46.37 23.19 -33.07
CA ILE A 5 -45.93 22.69 -31.76
C ILE A 5 -44.41 22.71 -31.79
N LEU A 6 -43.83 23.62 -31.00
CA LEU A 6 -42.37 23.73 -30.79
C LEU A 6 -41.95 22.66 -29.76
N PHE A 7 -41.28 21.60 -30.26
CA PHE A 7 -40.66 20.57 -29.38
C PHE A 7 -39.35 21.09 -28.84
N LEU A 8 -39.35 21.50 -27.58
CA LEU A 8 -38.15 21.89 -26.84
C LEU A 8 -37.48 20.61 -26.36
N ILE A 9 -36.42 20.18 -27.05
CA ILE A 9 -35.57 19.06 -26.60
C ILE A 9 -34.60 19.60 -25.56
N CYS A 10 -34.90 19.36 -24.28
CA CYS A 10 -33.93 19.53 -23.17
C CYS A 10 -32.87 18.44 -23.29
N LEU A 11 -31.73 18.77 -23.85
CA LEU A 11 -30.52 17.94 -23.78
C LEU A 11 -29.99 17.99 -22.34
N LEU A 12 -30.37 17.03 -21.50
CA LEU A 12 -29.71 16.81 -20.22
C LEU A 12 -28.30 16.28 -20.52
N ALA A 13 -27.32 17.16 -20.50
CA ALA A 13 -25.92 16.75 -20.40
C ALA A 13 -25.71 16.12 -19.02
N CYS A 14 -25.82 14.79 -18.94
CA CYS A 14 -25.31 14.03 -17.80
C CYS A 14 -23.78 14.18 -17.82
N ALA A 15 -23.28 15.20 -17.15
CA ALA A 15 -21.90 15.24 -16.75
C ALA A 15 -21.70 14.06 -15.77
N GLY A 16 -21.23 12.94 -16.31
CA GLY A 16 -20.78 11.82 -15.50
C GLY A 16 -19.62 12.31 -14.65
N PHE A 17 -19.90 12.71 -13.41
CA PHE A 17 -18.87 12.76 -12.39
C PHE A 17 -18.41 11.31 -12.22
N GLY A 18 -17.31 10.98 -12.91
CA GLY A 18 -16.56 9.79 -12.60
C GLY A 18 -16.05 9.94 -11.18
N PHE A 19 -16.79 9.40 -10.22
CA PHE A 19 -16.22 9.11 -8.92
C PHE A 19 -15.09 8.14 -9.19
N SER A 20 -13.84 8.63 -9.12
CA SER A 20 -12.69 7.78 -8.95
C SER A 20 -12.96 7.02 -7.65
N GLN A 21 -13.39 5.78 -7.78
CA GLN A 21 -13.61 4.89 -6.65
C GLN A 21 -12.23 4.75 -6.01
N GLU A 22 -12.07 5.33 -4.80
CA GLU A 22 -10.85 5.15 -4.02
C GLU A 22 -10.65 3.64 -3.89
N LYS A 23 -9.58 3.11 -4.46
CA LYS A 23 -9.29 1.68 -4.51
C LYS A 23 -8.76 1.24 -3.14
N ASN A 24 -9.58 1.34 -2.09
CA ASN A 24 -9.21 1.00 -0.72
C ASN A 24 -9.18 -0.52 -0.46
N LEU A 25 -9.65 -1.32 -1.41
CA LEU A 25 -9.68 -2.77 -1.33
C LEU A 25 -8.72 -3.38 -2.35
N ARG A 26 -7.89 -4.29 -1.86
CA ARG A 26 -7.09 -5.21 -2.66
C ARG A 26 -8.02 -6.29 -3.20
N GLU A 27 -7.99 -6.52 -4.50
CA GLU A 27 -8.68 -7.66 -5.12
C GLU A 27 -8.06 -8.98 -4.63
N SER A 28 -8.83 -10.08 -4.71
CA SER A 28 -8.30 -11.41 -4.43
C SER A 28 -7.17 -11.74 -5.40
N PHE A 29 -6.10 -12.35 -4.92
CA PHE A 29 -4.95 -12.74 -5.72
C PHE A 29 -4.26 -13.98 -5.15
N VAL A 30 -3.37 -14.58 -5.95
CA VAL A 30 -2.51 -15.68 -5.50
C VAL A 30 -1.15 -15.10 -5.12
N LEU A 31 -0.84 -15.15 -3.83
CA LEU A 31 0.50 -14.84 -3.33
C LEU A 31 1.44 -15.98 -3.70
N ASN A 32 2.53 -15.66 -4.41
CA ASN A 32 3.59 -16.61 -4.74
C ASN A 32 4.91 -16.11 -4.15
N VAL A 33 5.55 -16.92 -3.31
CA VAL A 33 6.83 -16.59 -2.67
C VAL A 33 7.80 -17.74 -2.91
N ALA A 34 8.95 -17.45 -3.50
CA ALA A 34 9.99 -18.44 -3.76
C ALA A 34 10.63 -18.91 -2.45
N ILE A 35 10.87 -20.22 -2.33
CA ILE A 35 11.58 -20.81 -1.18
C ILE A 35 13.00 -21.21 -1.65
N ASN A 36 13.09 -22.03 -2.69
CA ASN A 36 14.32 -22.46 -3.30
C ASN A 36 14.10 -22.69 -4.82
N GLU A 37 15.07 -23.27 -5.51
CA GLU A 37 15.02 -23.48 -6.96
C GLU A 37 13.84 -24.34 -7.42
N GLU A 38 13.36 -25.26 -6.56
CA GLU A 38 12.33 -26.24 -6.87
C GLU A 38 10.97 -25.91 -6.23
N GLN A 39 10.96 -25.12 -5.14
CA GLN A 39 9.79 -24.92 -4.28
C GLN A 39 9.42 -23.45 -4.19
N TYR A 40 8.12 -23.20 -4.22
CA TYR A 40 7.52 -21.91 -3.87
C TYR A 40 6.30 -22.14 -2.97
N TYR A 41 5.99 -21.13 -2.17
CA TYR A 41 4.77 -21.08 -1.40
C TYR A 41 3.72 -20.34 -2.23
N ALA A 42 2.52 -20.93 -2.33
CA ALA A 42 1.37 -20.30 -2.98
C ALA A 42 0.18 -20.29 -2.01
N ALA A 43 -0.49 -19.16 -1.89
CA ALA A 43 -1.71 -19.02 -1.10
C ALA A 43 -2.72 -18.13 -1.83
N GLU A 44 -3.98 -18.56 -1.89
CA GLU A 44 -5.07 -17.72 -2.33
C GLU A 44 -5.45 -16.74 -1.22
N LEU A 45 -5.40 -15.45 -1.51
CA LEU A 45 -5.79 -14.39 -0.61
C LEU A 45 -7.10 -13.77 -1.10
N ASN A 46 -8.05 -13.66 -0.19
CA ASN A 46 -9.33 -13.01 -0.47
C ASN A 46 -9.16 -11.49 -0.56
N GLU A 47 -10.17 -10.84 -1.13
CA GLU A 47 -10.30 -9.38 -1.08
C GLU A 47 -10.11 -8.88 0.35
N SER A 48 -9.30 -7.82 0.50
CA SER A 48 -8.97 -7.26 1.80
C SER A 48 -8.59 -5.78 1.70
N PRO A 49 -8.78 -4.98 2.75
CA PRO A 49 -8.32 -3.60 2.75
C PRO A 49 -6.79 -3.51 2.75
N TYR A 50 -6.25 -2.47 2.09
CA TYR A 50 -4.83 -2.12 2.19
C TYR A 50 -4.49 -1.49 3.54
N VAL A 51 -5.44 -0.70 4.07
CA VAL A 51 -5.32 -0.04 5.38
C VAL A 51 -6.32 -0.68 6.34
N LEU A 52 -5.80 -1.31 7.36
CA LEU A 52 -6.53 -1.94 8.46
C LEU A 52 -6.85 -0.91 9.55
N PRO A 53 -7.67 -1.24 10.57
CA PRO A 53 -7.88 -0.37 11.73
C PRO A 53 -6.57 0.15 12.33
N GLU A 54 -6.64 1.27 13.04
CA GLU A 54 -5.51 1.94 13.69
C GLU A 54 -4.41 2.39 12.71
N ASN A 55 -4.80 2.79 11.49
CA ASN A 55 -3.89 3.26 10.44
C ASN A 55 -2.76 2.24 10.14
N THR A 56 -3.07 0.95 10.22
CA THR A 56 -2.13 -0.13 9.89
C THR A 56 -2.15 -0.42 8.40
N VAL A 57 -1.03 -0.21 7.72
CA VAL A 57 -0.88 -0.55 6.30
C VAL A 57 -0.37 -1.97 6.17
N GLN A 58 -1.12 -2.83 5.48
CA GLN A 58 -0.68 -4.19 5.18
C GLN A 58 -0.18 -4.28 3.75
N VAL A 59 1.02 -4.84 3.55
CA VAL A 59 1.66 -4.99 2.24
C VAL A 59 2.16 -6.41 2.03
N TYR A 60 2.01 -6.91 0.79
CA TYR A 60 2.47 -8.23 0.37
C TYR A 60 3.62 -8.15 -0.65
N PRO A 61 4.46 -9.19 -0.78
CA PRO A 61 5.51 -9.21 -1.80
C PRO A 61 4.97 -8.99 -3.22
N GLY A 62 5.60 -8.06 -3.94
CA GLY A 62 5.20 -7.64 -5.28
C GLY A 62 4.30 -6.42 -5.32
N GLU A 63 3.85 -5.90 -4.17
CA GLU A 63 3.03 -4.70 -4.13
C GLU A 63 3.86 -3.41 -4.06
N GLU A 64 3.33 -2.38 -4.70
CA GLU A 64 3.73 -0.98 -4.56
C GLU A 64 2.48 -0.18 -4.24
N LEU A 65 2.44 0.44 -3.06
CA LEU A 65 1.28 1.15 -2.54
C LEU A 65 1.58 2.65 -2.45
N TYR A 66 0.58 3.45 -2.79
CA TYR A 66 0.58 4.90 -2.62
C TYR A 66 -0.36 5.26 -1.49
N ILE A 67 0.17 5.53 -0.31
CA ILE A 67 -0.60 5.77 0.90
C ILE A 67 -0.63 7.27 1.19
N GLU A 68 -1.76 7.89 0.85
CA GLU A 68 -2.03 9.29 1.22
C GLU A 68 -2.42 9.33 2.70
N ALA A 69 -1.84 10.29 3.45
CA ALA A 69 -2.10 10.49 4.87
C ALA A 69 -2.30 11.96 5.20
N ASP A 70 -3.14 12.24 6.20
CA ASP A 70 -3.20 13.56 6.84
C ASP A 70 -2.31 13.55 8.09
N VAL A 71 -1.88 14.73 8.55
CA VAL A 71 -1.02 14.89 9.72
C VAL A 71 -1.77 15.64 10.82
N GLU A 72 -1.91 15.01 11.99
CA GLU A 72 -2.49 15.63 13.18
C GLU A 72 -1.54 15.44 14.38
N ASN A 73 -1.04 16.56 14.95
CA ASN A 73 -0.12 16.55 16.08
C ASN A 73 1.11 15.63 15.87
N ASP A 74 1.71 15.73 14.69
CA ASP A 74 2.84 14.89 14.25
C ASP A 74 2.54 13.38 14.15
N VAL A 75 1.27 13.00 14.12
CA VAL A 75 0.82 11.62 13.86
C VAL A 75 0.13 11.56 12.49
N LEU A 76 0.44 10.52 11.70
CA LEU A 76 -0.25 10.28 10.45
C LEU A 76 -1.62 9.63 10.72
N VAL A 77 -2.66 10.23 10.17
CA VAL A 77 -4.05 9.80 10.33
C VAL A 77 -4.75 9.70 8.97
N ASN A 78 -5.94 9.10 8.94
CA ASN A 78 -6.75 8.99 7.72
C ASN A 78 -6.01 8.37 6.54
N LEU A 79 -5.15 7.38 6.81
CA LEU A 79 -4.38 6.69 5.78
C LEU A 79 -5.32 6.01 4.78
N LYS A 80 -5.03 6.19 3.50
CA LYS A 80 -5.77 5.55 2.42
C LYS A 80 -4.85 5.20 1.25
N ASN A 81 -5.07 4.05 0.63
CA ASN A 81 -4.39 3.71 -0.61
C ASN A 81 -5.03 4.46 -1.78
N VAL A 82 -4.23 5.12 -2.60
CA VAL A 82 -4.67 5.84 -3.80
C VAL A 82 -4.10 5.17 -5.05
N GLY A 83 -4.88 5.18 -6.14
CA GLY A 83 -4.46 4.54 -7.39
C GLY A 83 -3.39 5.31 -8.16
N GLU A 84 -3.24 6.61 -7.86
CA GLU A 84 -2.22 7.50 -8.43
C GLU A 84 -1.85 8.60 -7.44
N ILE A 85 -0.63 9.10 -7.54
CA ILE A 85 -0.14 10.18 -6.67
C ILE A 85 -0.69 11.52 -7.18
N LYS A 86 -1.65 12.09 -6.44
CA LYS A 86 -2.20 13.44 -6.69
C LYS A 86 -1.61 14.48 -5.76
N ASN A 87 -1.27 14.07 -4.55
CA ASN A 87 -0.71 14.92 -3.50
C ASN A 87 0.65 14.35 -3.06
N PRO A 88 1.73 14.59 -3.84
CA PRO A 88 3.03 13.98 -3.60
C PRO A 88 3.60 14.33 -2.21
N GLU A 89 3.29 15.53 -1.69
CA GLU A 89 3.77 16.03 -0.40
C GLU A 89 3.19 15.31 0.82
N LYS A 90 2.18 14.46 0.63
CA LYS A 90 1.55 13.69 1.71
C LYS A 90 1.30 12.22 1.34
N THR A 91 1.94 11.74 0.29
CA THR A 91 1.79 10.37 -0.19
C THR A 91 3.05 9.55 0.05
N LEU A 92 2.99 8.63 1.01
CA LEU A 92 4.01 7.60 1.21
C LEU A 92 4.02 6.65 0.00
N ILE A 93 5.21 6.23 -0.46
CA ILE A 93 5.35 5.15 -1.43
C ILE A 93 5.95 3.95 -0.70
N ILE A 94 5.18 2.88 -0.61
CA ILE A 94 5.57 1.67 0.11
C ILE A 94 5.70 0.54 -0.90
N LYS A 95 6.88 -0.09 -0.98
CA LYS A 95 7.12 -1.20 -1.89
C LYS A 95 7.71 -2.36 -1.12
N PHE A 96 7.12 -3.54 -1.28
CA PHE A 96 7.62 -4.76 -0.70
C PHE A 96 7.88 -5.79 -1.78
N SER A 97 9.08 -6.38 -1.77
CA SER A 97 9.52 -7.30 -2.81
C SER A 97 10.36 -8.44 -2.25
N GLN A 98 10.35 -9.57 -2.96
CA GLN A 98 11.28 -10.66 -2.76
C GLN A 98 12.45 -10.52 -3.74
N ILE A 99 13.67 -10.61 -3.24
CA ILE A 99 14.90 -10.69 -4.03
C ILE A 99 15.26 -12.15 -4.20
N CYS A 100 15.41 -12.57 -5.45
CA CYS A 100 15.78 -13.94 -5.81
C CYS A 100 17.02 -13.97 -6.71
N ASP A 101 17.81 -15.04 -6.60
CA ASP A 101 18.78 -15.45 -7.61
C ASP A 101 18.15 -16.62 -8.39
N GLY A 102 17.74 -16.36 -9.64
CA GLY A 102 16.85 -17.26 -10.36
C GLY A 102 15.53 -17.46 -9.61
N ARG A 103 15.29 -18.66 -9.08
CA ARG A 103 14.14 -19.00 -8.23
C ARG A 103 14.46 -19.09 -6.75
N LYS A 104 15.74 -18.98 -6.38
CA LYS A 104 16.18 -19.13 -5.01
C LYS A 104 16.02 -17.82 -4.24
N HIS A 105 15.27 -17.87 -3.14
CA HIS A 105 15.15 -16.77 -2.22
C HIS A 105 16.52 -16.28 -1.71
N GLN A 106 16.73 -14.97 -1.72
CA GLN A 106 17.92 -14.32 -1.16
C GLN A 106 17.56 -13.42 0.02
N ALA A 107 16.55 -12.57 -0.18
CA ALA A 107 16.09 -11.63 0.85
C ALA A 107 14.66 -11.14 0.54
N MET A 108 14.03 -10.56 1.54
CA MET A 108 12.88 -9.68 1.39
C MET A 108 13.35 -8.25 1.55
N MET A 109 12.76 -7.32 0.79
CA MET A 109 13.10 -5.90 0.84
C MET A 109 11.84 -5.05 0.93
N LEU A 110 11.77 -4.21 1.95
CA LEU A 110 10.80 -3.12 2.08
C LEU A 110 11.48 -1.81 1.74
N SER A 111 10.83 -0.97 0.95
CA SER A 111 11.20 0.44 0.83
C SER A 111 9.99 1.31 1.17
N VAL A 112 10.24 2.39 1.92
CA VAL A 112 9.23 3.39 2.27
C VAL A 112 9.79 4.76 1.97
N PHE A 113 9.15 5.50 1.06
CA PHE A 113 9.46 6.91 0.81
C PHE A 113 8.69 7.78 1.79
N ASN A 114 9.41 8.65 2.48
CA ASN A 114 8.88 9.68 3.37
C ASN A 114 8.72 10.99 2.60
N PRO A 115 7.50 11.47 2.30
CA PRO A 115 7.27 12.72 1.58
C PRO A 115 7.32 13.97 2.49
N PHE A 116 7.37 13.78 3.81
CA PHE A 116 7.22 14.86 4.78
C PHE A 116 8.55 15.58 5.05
N GLU A 117 8.45 16.84 5.51
CA GLU A 117 9.59 17.69 5.89
C GLU A 117 10.21 17.33 7.26
N LYS A 118 9.73 16.27 7.89
CA LYS A 118 10.20 15.72 9.17
C LYS A 118 10.58 14.26 9.03
N ASP A 119 11.45 13.77 9.90
CA ASP A 119 11.79 12.35 9.96
C ASP A 119 10.54 11.51 10.30
N LEU A 120 10.38 10.39 9.66
CA LEU A 120 9.25 9.49 9.85
C LEU A 120 9.65 8.27 10.70
N GLU A 121 9.00 8.11 11.84
CA GLU A 121 9.03 6.91 12.68
C GLU A 121 7.84 6.02 12.32
N TYR A 122 8.05 4.71 12.33
CA TYR A 122 7.00 3.70 12.20
C TYR A 122 7.41 2.39 12.86
N SER A 123 6.48 1.46 12.97
CA SER A 123 6.72 0.10 13.46
C SER A 123 6.36 -0.92 12.39
N ALA A 124 7.06 -2.04 12.37
CA ALA A 124 6.79 -3.15 11.46
C ALA A 124 6.54 -4.45 12.22
N ILE A 125 5.49 -5.18 11.82
CA ILE A 125 5.18 -6.53 12.28
C ILE A 125 5.21 -7.42 11.05
N ILE A 126 6.07 -8.43 11.02
CA ILE A 126 6.31 -9.30 9.87
C ILE A 126 5.74 -10.69 10.10
N TYR A 127 5.12 -11.30 9.07
CA TYR A 127 4.68 -12.70 9.14
C TYR A 127 5.72 -13.61 8.52
N LEU A 128 6.41 -14.37 9.36
CA LEU A 128 7.46 -15.31 8.98
C LEU A 128 6.87 -16.62 8.47
N LEU A 129 7.05 -16.92 7.17
CA LEU A 129 6.48 -18.11 6.54
C LEU A 129 6.92 -19.40 7.24
N MET A 130 8.22 -19.56 7.45
CA MET A 130 8.80 -20.80 7.99
C MET A 130 8.40 -21.08 9.43
N TYR A 131 8.00 -20.06 10.17
CA TYR A 131 7.62 -20.16 11.59
C TYR A 131 6.11 -20.05 11.80
N GLY A 132 5.34 -19.64 10.76
CA GLY A 132 3.89 -19.50 10.83
C GLY A 132 3.41 -18.50 11.89
N ARG A 133 4.15 -17.42 12.14
CA ARG A 133 3.84 -16.44 13.19
C ARG A 133 4.23 -15.02 12.83
N TRP A 134 3.53 -14.09 13.48
CA TRP A 134 3.87 -12.68 13.48
C TRP A 134 4.96 -12.38 14.50
N VAL A 135 5.90 -11.51 14.15
CA VAL A 135 6.94 -10.98 15.04
C VAL A 135 7.14 -9.49 14.79
N GLU A 136 7.43 -8.75 15.83
CA GLU A 136 7.90 -7.36 15.72
C GLU A 136 9.29 -7.35 15.09
N SER A 137 9.53 -6.35 14.26
CA SER A 137 10.83 -6.13 13.61
C SER A 137 11.29 -4.72 13.90
N ASP A 138 12.56 -4.60 14.33
CA ASP A 138 13.19 -3.29 14.41
C ASP A 138 13.30 -2.71 13.00
N VAL A 139 12.96 -1.43 12.86
CA VAL A 139 13.06 -0.64 11.64
C VAL A 139 13.68 0.71 11.94
N ILE A 140 14.27 1.35 10.93
CA ILE A 140 14.98 2.62 11.09
C ILE A 140 14.06 3.78 10.71
N ASP A 141 14.13 4.89 11.48
CA ASP A 141 13.46 6.14 11.13
C ASP A 141 13.92 6.63 9.74
N ILE A 142 12.96 7.06 8.94
CA ILE A 142 13.22 7.52 7.58
C ILE A 142 13.41 9.04 7.58
N LYS A 143 14.54 9.49 7.07
CA LYS A 143 14.85 10.92 6.98
C LYS A 143 13.84 11.65 6.09
N THR A 144 13.71 12.96 6.32
CA THR A 144 12.89 13.86 5.53
C THR A 144 13.15 13.68 4.03
N GLU A 145 12.10 13.65 3.23
CA GLU A 145 12.14 13.56 1.76
C GLU A 145 13.05 12.44 1.21
N SER A 146 13.15 11.32 1.94
CA SER A 146 14.04 10.22 1.57
C SER A 146 13.35 8.87 1.59
N THR A 147 14.04 7.84 1.07
CA THR A 147 13.57 6.46 1.08
C THR A 147 14.37 5.65 2.10
N GLY A 148 13.66 5.05 3.05
CA GLY A 148 14.20 4.02 3.94
C GLY A 148 14.14 2.64 3.28
N TYR A 149 15.12 1.79 3.60
CA TYR A 149 15.19 0.42 3.12
C TYR A 149 15.43 -0.52 4.28
N GLU A 150 14.58 -1.57 4.37
CA GLU A 150 14.74 -2.69 5.29
C GLU A 150 14.91 -3.99 4.53
N THR A 151 15.76 -4.87 5.04
CA THR A 151 16.01 -6.17 4.40
C THR A 151 16.04 -7.30 5.42
N TRP A 152 15.41 -8.43 5.08
CA TRP A 152 15.38 -9.64 5.90
C TRP A 152 15.80 -10.86 5.08
N ARG A 153 16.53 -11.77 5.71
CA ARG A 153 16.90 -13.05 5.09
C ARG A 153 15.79 -14.09 5.19
N ASP A 154 14.88 -13.90 6.14
CA ASP A 154 13.73 -14.78 6.30
C ASP A 154 12.69 -14.53 5.21
N ILE A 155 11.93 -15.57 4.87
CA ILE A 155 10.80 -15.45 3.93
C ILE A 155 9.61 -14.86 4.68
N ILE A 156 9.17 -13.68 4.24
CA ILE A 156 8.06 -12.93 4.82
C ILE A 156 6.90 -12.92 3.84
N CYS A 157 5.73 -13.40 4.28
CA CYS A 157 4.51 -13.40 3.45
C CYS A 157 3.81 -12.04 3.41
N THR A 158 3.90 -11.26 4.48
CA THR A 158 3.26 -9.94 4.57
C THR A 158 3.85 -9.15 5.72
N ILE A 159 3.77 -7.83 5.61
CA ILE A 159 4.19 -6.88 6.65
C ILE A 159 3.00 -6.01 7.01
N ALA A 160 2.81 -5.75 8.30
CA ALA A 160 1.90 -4.75 8.84
C ALA A 160 2.72 -3.57 9.39
N LEU A 161 2.49 -2.38 8.86
CA LEU A 161 3.19 -1.15 9.21
C LEU A 161 2.24 -0.22 9.95
N ASN A 162 2.63 0.25 11.14
CA ASN A 162 1.78 1.11 11.98
C ASN A 162 2.61 2.09 12.81
N GLY A 163 1.97 2.81 13.73
CA GLY A 163 2.68 3.69 14.66
C GLY A 163 3.33 4.92 14.01
N TRP A 164 2.81 5.36 12.88
CA TRP A 164 3.33 6.45 12.05
C TRP A 164 3.40 7.78 12.77
N LYS A 165 4.61 8.35 12.95
CA LYS A 165 4.85 9.63 13.62
C LYS A 165 5.93 10.42 12.92
N LEU A 166 5.81 11.75 12.97
CA LEU A 166 6.82 12.70 12.52
C LEU A 166 7.64 13.21 13.73
N LYS A 167 8.95 13.30 13.57
CA LYS A 167 9.89 13.74 14.62
C LYS A 167 10.61 15.02 14.25
#